data_3e5291094da5e29783aa62611e0592cf
#
_entry.id   3e5291094da5e29783aa62611e0592cf
#
_cell.length_a   1.000
_cell.length_b   1.000
_cell.length_c   1.000
_cell.angle_alpha   90.00
_cell.angle_beta   90.00
_cell.angle_gamma   90.00
#
_symmetry.space_group_name_H-M   'P 1'
#
loop_
_entity.id
_entity.type
_entity.pdbx_description
1 polymer ?
#
loop_
_entity_poly.entity_id
_entity_poly.type
_entity_poly.pdbx_seq_one_letter_code
_entity_poly.pdbx_strand_id
1 'polypeptide(L)'
;MNNPAAKPSIEKLETYKPNFGKSKINNLIRLSANESALGTSIKAIKVLNSFTHNLNRYPPQVSDDLISAIANRYHLDKKKIILGNGSDELISIISQAFLEPSDEAIYTEFGFLQFPQAISVAGAKGVVAKDVNSVSYTHLRAHETY
;
A
#
# COMPACT_ATOMS: atom_id res chain seq x y z
N MET A 1 20.21 29.33 -13.56
CA MET A 1 19.35 28.76 -12.51
C MET A 1 19.43 27.25 -12.65
N ASN A 2 19.85 26.53 -11.61
CA ASN A 2 19.86 25.06 -11.68
C ASN A 2 18.42 24.57 -11.62
N ASN A 3 18.01 23.79 -12.59
CA ASN A 3 16.73 23.12 -12.53
C ASN A 3 16.72 22.15 -11.32
N PRO A 4 15.59 22.02 -10.59
CA PRO A 4 15.48 21.03 -9.55
C PRO A 4 15.70 19.63 -10.14
N ALA A 5 16.61 18.87 -9.53
CA ALA A 5 16.91 17.50 -9.93
C ALA A 5 16.26 16.53 -8.94
N ALA A 6 15.84 15.36 -9.44
CA ALA A 6 15.37 14.29 -8.57
C ALA A 6 16.52 13.70 -7.74
N LYS A 7 16.21 13.06 -6.63
CA LYS A 7 17.20 12.30 -5.88
C LYS A 7 17.77 11.17 -6.76
N PRO A 8 19.08 10.85 -6.69
CA PRO A 8 19.66 9.77 -7.49
C PRO A 8 19.00 8.40 -7.29
N SER A 9 18.43 8.16 -6.11
CA SER A 9 17.65 6.95 -5.80
C SER A 9 16.35 6.88 -6.59
N ILE A 10 15.74 8.04 -6.89
CA ILE A 10 14.48 8.13 -7.65
C ILE A 10 14.73 7.97 -9.16
N GLU A 11 15.85 8.50 -9.67
CA GLU A 11 16.18 8.39 -11.10
C GLU A 11 16.38 6.94 -11.57
N LYS A 12 16.72 6.05 -10.65
CA LYS A 12 16.90 4.61 -10.92
C LYS A 12 15.61 3.79 -10.83
N LEU A 13 14.50 4.39 -10.39
CA LEU A 13 13.24 3.67 -10.26
C LEU A 13 12.61 3.42 -11.62
N GLU A 14 12.23 2.18 -11.86
CA GLU A 14 11.39 1.84 -13.00
C GLU A 14 9.98 2.38 -12.80
N THR A 15 9.45 3.01 -13.85
CA THR A 15 8.08 3.51 -13.83
C THR A 15 7.10 2.34 -13.79
N TYR A 16 6.27 2.28 -12.77
CA TYR A 16 5.15 1.35 -12.74
C TYR A 16 4.20 1.64 -13.91
N LYS A 17 4.03 0.67 -14.79
CA LYS A 17 3.09 0.72 -15.91
C LYS A 17 1.97 -0.27 -15.63
N PRO A 18 0.88 0.16 -14.97
CA PRO A 18 -0.25 -0.71 -14.76
C PRO A 18 -0.80 -1.15 -16.11
N ASN A 19 -0.92 -2.45 -16.32
CA ASN A 19 -1.48 -3.00 -17.55
C ASN A 19 -3.01 -2.87 -17.52
N PHE A 20 -3.52 -1.66 -17.62
CA PHE A 20 -4.96 -1.37 -17.72
C PHE A 20 -5.55 -1.79 -19.07
N GLY A 21 -4.84 -2.70 -19.75
CA GLY A 21 -5.35 -3.36 -20.95
C GLY A 21 -5.98 -2.41 -21.94
N LYS A 22 -5.17 -1.80 -22.80
CA LYS A 22 -5.65 -1.35 -24.12
C LYS A 22 -5.96 -2.56 -25.00
N SER A 23 -6.42 -3.66 -24.41
CA SER A 23 -6.82 -4.84 -25.15
C SER A 23 -8.13 -4.55 -25.85
N LYS A 24 -8.13 -4.70 -27.16
CA LYS A 24 -9.35 -4.70 -27.99
C LYS A 24 -10.19 -5.97 -27.79
N ILE A 25 -9.81 -6.79 -26.82
CA ILE A 25 -10.50 -8.05 -26.52
C ILE A 25 -11.74 -7.72 -25.69
N ASN A 26 -12.90 -7.91 -26.29
CA ASN A 26 -14.16 -7.87 -25.57
C ASN A 26 -14.20 -9.01 -24.54
N ASN A 27 -14.64 -8.72 -23.31
CA ASN A 27 -14.76 -9.68 -22.19
C ASN A 27 -13.42 -10.18 -21.61
N LEU A 28 -12.39 -9.34 -21.60
CA LEU A 28 -11.13 -9.67 -20.92
C LEU A 28 -11.33 -9.83 -19.41
N ILE A 29 -11.01 -11.02 -18.89
CA ILE A 29 -10.96 -11.28 -17.44
C ILE A 29 -9.62 -10.75 -16.91
N ARG A 30 -9.67 -9.74 -16.04
CA ARG A 30 -8.46 -9.17 -15.41
C ARG A 30 -8.19 -9.84 -14.07
N LEU A 31 -7.00 -10.44 -13.95
CA LEU A 31 -6.56 -11.11 -12.72
C LEU A 31 -5.30 -10.46 -12.11
N SER A 32 -4.82 -9.35 -12.71
CA SER A 32 -3.52 -8.76 -12.35
C SER A 32 -3.55 -7.74 -11.22
N ALA A 33 -4.73 -7.32 -10.77
CA ALA A 33 -4.88 -6.24 -9.79
C ALA A 33 -5.57 -6.66 -8.48
N ASN A 34 -5.80 -7.96 -8.28
CA ASN A 34 -6.48 -8.51 -7.10
C ASN A 34 -7.86 -7.87 -6.82
N GLU A 35 -8.56 -7.45 -7.87
CA GLU A 35 -9.90 -6.86 -7.77
C GLU A 35 -10.92 -7.92 -7.37
N SER A 36 -11.93 -7.50 -6.58
CA SER A 36 -13.01 -8.41 -6.19
C SER A 36 -13.95 -8.69 -7.37
N ALA A 37 -14.04 -9.95 -7.79
CA ALA A 37 -15.01 -10.40 -8.79
C ALA A 37 -16.48 -10.27 -8.31
N LEU A 38 -16.70 -10.17 -7.01
CA LEU A 38 -18.04 -10.02 -6.41
C LEU A 38 -18.54 -8.57 -6.39
N GLY A 39 -17.71 -7.63 -6.81
CA GLY A 39 -18.01 -6.20 -6.77
C GLY A 39 -17.98 -5.61 -5.36
N THR A 40 -18.59 -4.43 -5.22
CA THR A 40 -18.61 -3.68 -3.97
C THR A 40 -19.77 -4.13 -3.08
N SER A 41 -19.54 -4.19 -1.76
CA SER A 41 -20.57 -4.48 -0.79
C SER A 41 -21.79 -3.54 -0.94
N ILE A 42 -23.00 -4.09 -1.01
CA ILE A 42 -24.24 -3.30 -1.08
C ILE A 42 -24.38 -2.37 0.13
N LYS A 43 -23.92 -2.78 1.31
CA LYS A 43 -23.90 -1.93 2.51
C LYS A 43 -22.98 -0.73 2.33
N ALA A 44 -21.80 -0.92 1.76
CA ALA A 44 -20.87 0.17 1.46
C ALA A 44 -21.45 1.15 0.43
N ILE A 45 -22.08 0.65 -0.63
CA ILE A 45 -22.75 1.48 -1.65
C ILE A 45 -23.84 2.34 -1.02
N LYS A 46 -24.67 1.77 -0.14
CA LYS A 46 -25.73 2.52 0.57
C LYS A 46 -25.16 3.65 1.41
N VAL A 47 -24.11 3.39 2.18
CA VAL A 47 -23.44 4.41 3.00
C VAL A 47 -22.83 5.49 2.12
N LEU A 48 -22.12 5.13 1.04
CA LEU A 48 -21.53 6.10 0.12
C LEU A 48 -22.60 7.04 -0.47
N ASN A 49 -23.73 6.49 -0.93
CA ASN A 49 -24.81 7.26 -1.49
C ASN A 49 -25.45 8.23 -0.47
N SER A 50 -25.55 7.82 0.81
CA SER A 50 -26.06 8.71 1.87
C SER A 50 -25.08 9.82 2.25
N PHE A 51 -23.78 9.63 1.96
CA PHE A 51 -22.72 10.57 2.35
C PHE A 51 -22.40 11.61 1.29
N THR A 52 -22.91 11.47 0.07
CA THR A 52 -22.57 12.35 -1.06
C THR A 52 -22.82 13.84 -0.81
N HIS A 53 -23.79 14.18 0.03
CA HIS A 53 -24.10 15.58 0.37
C HIS A 53 -23.07 16.24 1.30
N ASN A 54 -22.14 15.47 1.89
CA ASN A 54 -21.15 15.94 2.84
C ASN A 54 -19.72 15.92 2.30
N LEU A 55 -19.52 15.59 1.03
CA LEU A 55 -18.18 15.48 0.40
C LEU A 55 -17.40 16.80 0.37
N ASN A 56 -18.07 17.93 0.56
CA ASN A 56 -17.46 19.26 0.66
C ASN A 56 -16.89 19.55 2.06
N ARG A 57 -17.02 18.66 3.02
CA ARG A 57 -16.50 18.80 4.37
C ARG A 57 -15.20 18.03 4.54
N TYR A 58 -14.27 18.61 5.29
CA TYR A 58 -13.08 17.88 5.68
C TYR A 58 -13.46 16.68 6.56
N PRO A 59 -12.83 15.52 6.32
CA PRO A 59 -12.97 14.39 7.24
C PRO A 59 -12.32 14.77 8.60
N PRO A 60 -12.71 14.10 9.69
CA PRO A 60 -11.98 14.23 10.96
C PRO A 60 -10.53 13.80 10.76
N GLN A 61 -9.59 14.49 11.45
CA GLN A 61 -8.16 14.16 11.36
C GLN A 61 -7.84 12.72 11.75
N VAL A 62 -8.61 12.19 12.71
CA VAL A 62 -8.53 10.79 13.13
C VAL A 62 -9.92 10.20 13.02
N SER A 63 -10.03 9.09 12.30
CA SER A 63 -11.29 8.37 12.15
C SER A 63 -11.49 7.43 13.34
N ASP A 64 -11.80 7.99 14.51
CA ASP A 64 -11.96 7.24 15.76
C ASP A 64 -13.02 6.12 15.65
N ASP A 65 -14.09 6.37 14.91
CA ASP A 65 -15.14 5.38 14.68
C ASP A 65 -14.60 4.16 13.92
N LEU A 66 -13.80 4.39 12.87
CA LEU A 66 -13.21 3.32 12.09
C LEU A 66 -12.15 2.55 12.90
N ILE A 67 -11.28 3.25 13.62
CA ILE A 67 -10.30 2.63 14.53
C ILE A 67 -11.01 1.79 15.57
N SER A 68 -12.09 2.31 16.16
CA SER A 68 -12.90 1.58 17.14
C SER A 68 -13.55 0.33 16.56
N ALA A 69 -14.09 0.42 15.34
CA ALA A 69 -14.69 -0.71 14.65
C ALA A 69 -13.66 -1.81 14.34
N ILE A 70 -12.47 -1.43 13.88
CA ILE A 70 -11.37 -2.36 13.61
C ILE A 70 -10.90 -3.00 14.91
N ALA A 71 -10.63 -2.20 15.94
CA ALA A 71 -10.18 -2.68 17.25
C ALA A 71 -11.15 -3.71 17.85
N ASN A 72 -12.44 -3.40 17.83
CA ASN A 72 -13.49 -4.30 18.32
C ASN A 72 -13.59 -5.58 17.48
N ARG A 73 -13.49 -5.46 16.15
CA ARG A 73 -13.63 -6.61 15.24
C ARG A 73 -12.49 -7.61 15.37
N TYR A 74 -11.28 -7.11 15.57
CA TYR A 74 -10.06 -7.92 15.57
C TYR A 74 -9.41 -8.06 16.97
N HIS A 75 -10.06 -7.53 18.00
CA HIS A 75 -9.55 -7.55 19.39
C HIS A 75 -8.15 -6.90 19.53
N LEU A 76 -7.97 -5.76 18.85
CA LEU A 76 -6.72 -5.01 18.85
C LEU A 76 -6.78 -3.80 19.78
N ASP A 77 -5.62 -3.38 20.26
CA ASP A 77 -5.48 -2.08 20.94
C ASP A 77 -5.62 -0.93 19.93
N LYS A 78 -6.54 0.00 20.18
CA LYS A 78 -6.75 1.19 19.35
C LYS A 78 -5.49 2.00 19.11
N LYS A 79 -4.59 2.07 20.10
CA LYS A 79 -3.32 2.79 20.02
C LYS A 79 -2.32 2.16 19.04
N LYS A 80 -2.57 0.94 18.59
CA LYS A 80 -1.73 0.20 17.65
C LYS A 80 -2.30 0.19 16.23
N ILE A 81 -3.32 0.99 15.96
CA ILE A 81 -3.96 1.07 14.66
C ILE A 81 -3.67 2.43 14.03
N ILE A 82 -3.12 2.42 12.84
CA ILE A 82 -2.92 3.59 12.00
C ILE A 82 -3.73 3.40 10.72
N LEU A 83 -4.42 4.44 10.29
CA LEU A 83 -5.21 4.45 9.05
C LEU A 83 -4.49 5.26 7.97
N GLY A 84 -4.72 4.88 6.72
CA GLY A 84 -4.22 5.59 5.55
C GLY A 84 -5.07 5.29 4.32
N ASN A 85 -4.77 5.95 3.21
CA ASN A 85 -5.42 5.71 1.92
C ASN A 85 -4.88 4.45 1.24
N GLY A 86 -5.10 3.31 1.90
CA GLY A 86 -4.60 2.01 1.51
C GLY A 86 -3.18 1.75 2.04
N SER A 87 -2.69 0.54 1.75
CA SER A 87 -1.35 0.09 2.16
C SER A 87 -0.22 0.89 1.54
N ASP A 88 -0.41 1.44 0.34
CA ASP A 88 0.62 2.20 -0.37
C ASP A 88 1.04 3.45 0.41
N GLU A 89 0.06 4.19 0.93
CA GLU A 89 0.35 5.35 1.77
C GLU A 89 1.03 4.94 3.08
N LEU A 90 0.54 3.89 3.73
CA LEU A 90 1.12 3.42 4.98
C LEU A 90 2.55 2.93 4.82
N ILE A 91 2.86 2.17 3.76
CA ILE A 91 4.22 1.74 3.43
C ILE A 91 5.12 2.98 3.21
N SER A 92 4.63 3.97 2.49
CA SER A 92 5.37 5.21 2.23
C SER A 92 5.65 5.99 3.51
N ILE A 93 4.64 6.15 4.38
CA ILE A 93 4.78 6.86 5.66
C ILE A 93 5.75 6.13 6.59
N ILE A 94 5.63 4.81 6.72
CA ILE A 94 6.52 3.99 7.54
C ILE A 94 7.96 4.11 7.04
N SER A 95 8.19 3.97 5.74
CA SER A 95 9.51 4.09 5.17
C SER A 95 10.14 5.46 5.44
N GLN A 96 9.37 6.53 5.31
CA GLN A 96 9.86 7.88 5.59
C GLN A 96 10.08 8.16 7.07
N ALA A 97 9.32 7.51 7.96
CA ALA A 97 9.43 7.71 9.41
C ALA A 97 10.59 6.96 10.05
N PHE A 98 11.01 5.83 9.46
CA PHE A 98 11.95 4.91 10.09
C PHE A 98 13.23 4.66 9.30
N LEU A 99 13.33 5.09 8.03
CA LEU A 99 14.50 4.83 7.20
C LEU A 99 15.30 6.12 6.95
N GLU A 100 16.58 6.05 7.26
CA GLU A 100 17.58 7.06 6.91
C GLU A 100 18.41 6.59 5.70
N PRO A 101 19.14 7.48 4.99
CA PRO A 101 19.94 7.12 3.82
C PRO A 101 20.99 6.02 4.04
N SER A 102 21.43 5.82 5.28
CA SER A 102 22.41 4.78 5.66
C SER A 102 21.78 3.43 5.97
N ASP A 103 20.44 3.37 6.06
CA ASP A 103 19.74 2.16 6.46
C ASP A 103 19.53 1.19 5.31
N GLU A 104 19.32 -0.07 5.67
CA GLU A 104 18.93 -1.13 4.76
C GLU A 104 17.52 -1.63 5.14
N ALA A 105 16.68 -1.83 4.13
CA ALA A 105 15.38 -2.45 4.31
C ALA A 105 15.20 -3.66 3.41
N ILE A 106 14.78 -4.78 4.00
CA ILE A 106 14.64 -6.06 3.30
C ILE A 106 13.23 -6.18 2.74
N TYR A 107 13.12 -6.62 1.50
CA TYR A 107 11.86 -6.96 0.85
C TYR A 107 12.01 -8.20 -0.03
N THR A 108 10.89 -8.88 -0.35
CA THR A 108 10.90 -10.11 -1.12
C THR A 108 10.98 -9.85 -2.62
N GLU A 109 11.66 -10.74 -3.37
CA GLU A 109 11.90 -10.59 -4.83
C GLU A 109 10.59 -10.42 -5.61
N PHE A 110 9.56 -11.21 -5.31
CA PHE A 110 8.24 -11.12 -5.92
C PHE A 110 7.21 -10.41 -5.05
N GLY A 111 7.69 -9.56 -4.14
CA GLY A 111 6.84 -8.76 -3.26
C GLY A 111 6.14 -7.62 -3.99
N PHE A 112 5.34 -6.89 -3.23
CA PHE A 112 4.61 -5.74 -3.75
C PHE A 112 5.58 -4.61 -4.13
N LEU A 113 5.42 -4.08 -5.33
CA LEU A 113 6.32 -3.08 -5.92
C LEU A 113 6.47 -1.80 -5.07
N GLN A 114 5.48 -1.49 -4.25
CA GLN A 114 5.52 -0.33 -3.36
C GLN A 114 6.66 -0.39 -2.34
N PHE A 115 7.10 -1.57 -1.92
CA PHE A 115 8.22 -1.69 -0.98
C PHE A 115 9.53 -1.09 -1.52
N PRO A 116 10.08 -1.55 -2.66
CA PRO A 116 11.31 -0.96 -3.19
C PRO A 116 11.15 0.51 -3.56
N GLN A 117 9.95 0.94 -3.99
CA GLN A 117 9.68 2.34 -4.30
C GLN A 117 9.75 3.22 -3.05
N ALA A 118 9.07 2.84 -1.97
CA ALA A 118 9.04 3.60 -0.72
C ALA A 118 10.44 3.67 -0.07
N ILE A 119 11.20 2.57 -0.09
CA ILE A 119 12.59 2.52 0.40
C ILE A 119 13.46 3.50 -0.39
N SER A 120 13.35 3.50 -1.71
CA SER A 120 14.11 4.41 -2.58
C SER A 120 13.75 5.88 -2.38
N VAL A 121 12.46 6.18 -2.14
CA VAL A 121 11.97 7.54 -1.83
C VAL A 121 12.53 8.03 -0.49
N ALA A 122 12.61 7.16 0.52
CA ALA A 122 13.27 7.46 1.79
C ALA A 122 14.78 7.71 1.62
N GLY A 123 15.39 7.17 0.55
CA GLY A 123 16.82 7.28 0.27
C GLY A 123 17.63 6.14 0.84
N ALA A 124 17.00 5.16 1.47
CA ALA A 124 17.61 3.97 2.04
C ALA A 124 17.96 2.93 0.98
N LYS A 125 18.73 1.92 1.36
CA LYS A 125 19.12 0.82 0.49
C LYS A 125 18.16 -0.34 0.59
N GLY A 126 17.53 -0.71 -0.52
CA GLY A 126 16.71 -1.91 -0.63
C GLY A 126 17.57 -3.19 -0.74
N VAL A 127 17.25 -4.19 0.07
CA VAL A 127 17.91 -5.50 0.05
C VAL A 127 16.88 -6.55 -0.35
N VAL A 128 17.08 -7.19 -1.49
CA VAL A 128 16.16 -8.21 -2.00
C VAL A 128 16.42 -9.54 -1.29
N ALA A 129 15.42 -10.06 -0.62
CA ALA A 129 15.41 -11.44 -0.17
C ALA A 129 14.91 -12.34 -1.31
N LYS A 130 15.79 -13.20 -1.81
CA LYS A 130 15.47 -14.10 -2.92
C LYS A 130 14.53 -15.20 -2.46
N ASP A 131 13.57 -15.53 -3.31
CA ASP A 131 12.71 -16.70 -3.11
C ASP A 131 13.52 -17.97 -3.39
N VAL A 132 13.36 -18.96 -2.51
CA VAL A 132 13.93 -20.29 -2.71
C VAL A 132 12.81 -21.22 -3.17
N ASN A 133 12.95 -21.79 -4.38
CA ASN A 133 11.97 -22.72 -4.99
C ASN A 133 10.56 -22.13 -5.15
N SER A 134 10.42 -20.85 -5.46
CA SER A 134 9.13 -20.14 -5.59
C SER A 134 8.27 -20.17 -4.33
N VAL A 135 8.83 -20.51 -3.19
CA VAL A 135 8.17 -20.39 -1.90
C VAL A 135 8.33 -18.95 -1.43
N SER A 136 7.32 -18.12 -1.75
CA SER A 136 7.23 -16.81 -1.10
C SER A 136 7.23 -16.98 0.40
N TYR A 137 7.95 -16.17 1.07
CA TYR A 137 8.12 -15.98 2.51
C TYR A 137 6.83 -15.99 3.37
N THR A 138 5.90 -16.86 3.11
CA THR A 138 4.70 -17.04 3.94
C THR A 138 5.05 -17.39 5.39
N HIS A 139 6.18 -18.03 5.63
CA HIS A 139 6.68 -18.33 6.96
C HIS A 139 7.27 -17.12 7.71
N LEU A 140 7.78 -16.10 7.02
CA LEU A 140 8.17 -14.84 7.67
C LEU A 140 6.93 -14.01 8.04
N ARG A 141 5.89 -14.01 7.21
CA ARG A 141 4.61 -13.38 7.56
C ARG A 141 3.95 -13.99 8.79
N ALA A 142 4.14 -15.30 9.03
CA ALA A 142 3.61 -15.96 10.21
C ALA A 142 4.28 -15.49 11.51
N HIS A 143 5.48 -14.91 11.47
CA HIS A 143 6.16 -14.34 12.63
C HIS A 143 5.82 -12.87 12.86
N GLU A 144 5.27 -12.17 11.88
CA GLU A 144 4.89 -10.75 12.00
C GLU A 144 3.47 -10.55 12.59
N THR A 145 2.72 -11.62 12.78
CA THR A 145 1.31 -11.56 13.24
C THR A 145 1.10 -11.87 14.72
N TYR A 146 2.15 -11.86 15.54
CA TYR A 146 2.05 -12.05 17.00
C TYR A 146 2.48 -10.83 17.78
#